data_7fc4f51509094fc52e9dd2f7a1f87ae7
#
_entry.id   7fc4f51509094fc52e9dd2f7a1f87ae7
#
_cell.length_a   1.000
_cell.length_b   1.000
_cell.length_c   1.000
_cell.angle_alpha   90.00
_cell.angle_beta   90.00
_cell.angle_gamma   90.00
#
_symmetry.space_group_name_H-M   'P 1'
#
loop_
_entity.id
_entity.type
_entity.pdbx_description
1 polymer ?
#
loop_
_entity_poly.entity_id
_entity_poly.type
_entity_poly.pdbx_seq_one_letter_code
_entity_poly.pdbx_strand_id
1 'polypeptide(L)'
;MKAMKILRYATMLVFVLASIRIITGASDLTSSGTASAALLLSVPIVLAALGGLFSERAGVVNIGLEGMMIMGAWAGGYIGSQHGPWAGLFAAMVFGSIGALVHAIATVTFGVDHVVSGVAINIIAAGLVRYLSTLLYQGGSWPGPSQSPSIESISLNGLPVLSGGHYFDWKSPDILGSIANLNWFFVSDMASILRGLTGDLSYVTVVAISFVPLAYFILWRTAFGLRLRSAGEAPVAAESLGVNVYAMKYAGVLISGGFAGLGGGFLAIVAASNYQENQVAGRGYIGLAALLFGNYRPGGLLAGAGLFGFADALQLRDSAAIHALLLFIVVILAFVAFRKFKAAKQVSALLSLAAAGFTLWFYFAVDELPGQLVTMTPYIATILVMALASQRLRMPAADGIPYRRGGLR
;
A
#
# COMPACT_ATOMS: atom_id res chain seq x y z
N MET A 1 -21.57 -15.67 3.53
CA MET A 1 -22.14 -14.40 3.02
C MET A 1 -21.12 -13.31 2.71
N LYS A 2 -20.10 -12.98 3.56
CA LYS A 2 -19.14 -11.91 3.27
C LYS A 2 -18.20 -12.22 2.10
N ALA A 3 -17.63 -13.43 2.04
CA ALA A 3 -16.73 -13.85 0.94
C ALA A 3 -17.42 -13.81 -0.43
N MET A 4 -18.67 -14.27 -0.52
CA MET A 4 -19.45 -14.24 -1.75
C MET A 4 -19.76 -12.83 -2.24
N LYS A 5 -19.93 -11.85 -1.32
CA LYS A 5 -20.05 -10.44 -1.71
C LYS A 5 -18.75 -9.88 -2.27
N ILE A 6 -17.61 -10.21 -1.66
CA ILE A 6 -16.29 -9.77 -2.13
C ILE A 6 -16.03 -10.35 -3.53
N LEU A 7 -16.24 -11.65 -3.72
CA LEU A 7 -16.10 -12.30 -5.02
C LEU A 7 -16.96 -11.64 -6.09
N ARG A 8 -18.24 -11.36 -5.78
CA ARG A 8 -19.17 -10.70 -6.71
C ARG A 8 -18.67 -9.30 -7.11
N TYR A 9 -18.16 -8.49 -6.16
CA TYR A 9 -17.62 -7.17 -6.49
C TYR A 9 -16.33 -7.26 -7.31
N ALA A 10 -15.44 -8.20 -7.01
CA ALA A 10 -14.23 -8.43 -7.78
C ALA A 10 -14.56 -8.87 -9.22
N THR A 11 -15.49 -9.81 -9.39
CA THR A 11 -15.96 -10.23 -10.71
C THR A 11 -16.58 -9.08 -11.50
N MET A 12 -17.40 -8.25 -10.85
CA MET A 12 -18.02 -7.08 -11.48
C MET A 12 -16.97 -6.05 -11.89
N LEU A 13 -15.93 -5.83 -11.08
CA LEU A 13 -14.80 -4.95 -11.38
C LEU A 13 -14.09 -5.42 -12.67
N VAL A 14 -13.70 -6.70 -12.70
CA VAL A 14 -13.02 -7.27 -13.88
C VAL A 14 -13.92 -7.21 -15.12
N PHE A 15 -15.22 -7.46 -14.98
CA PHE A 15 -16.17 -7.34 -16.10
C PHE A 15 -16.21 -5.92 -16.67
N VAL A 16 -16.24 -4.90 -15.82
CA VAL A 16 -16.22 -3.49 -16.27
C VAL A 16 -14.89 -3.16 -16.95
N LEU A 17 -13.75 -3.56 -16.39
CA LEU A 17 -12.42 -3.34 -16.98
C LEU A 17 -12.28 -4.06 -18.34
N ALA A 18 -12.76 -5.30 -18.45
CA ALA A 18 -12.78 -6.05 -19.70
C ALA A 18 -13.65 -5.39 -20.78
N SER A 19 -14.80 -4.83 -20.36
CA SER A 19 -15.68 -4.08 -21.27
C SER A 19 -15.01 -2.82 -21.80
N ILE A 20 -14.36 -2.06 -20.92
CA ILE A 20 -13.62 -0.85 -21.27
C ILE A 20 -12.45 -1.20 -22.21
N ARG A 21 -11.71 -2.27 -21.92
CA ARG A 21 -10.62 -2.75 -22.78
C ARG A 21 -11.11 -2.99 -24.22
N ILE A 22 -12.27 -3.63 -24.39
CA ILE A 22 -12.82 -3.89 -25.74
C ILE A 22 -13.22 -2.59 -26.44
N ILE A 23 -13.84 -1.66 -25.71
CA ILE A 23 -14.31 -0.40 -26.28
C ILE A 23 -13.15 0.50 -26.71
N THR A 24 -12.08 0.53 -25.89
CA THR A 24 -10.95 1.46 -26.07
C THR A 24 -9.73 0.84 -26.77
N GLY A 25 -9.65 -0.50 -26.85
CA GLY A 25 -8.45 -1.20 -27.30
C GLY A 25 -7.29 -1.23 -26.29
N ALA A 26 -7.43 -0.63 -25.10
CA ALA A 26 -6.39 -0.53 -24.07
C ALA A 26 -6.13 -1.89 -23.38
N SER A 27 -5.32 -2.75 -24.00
CA SER A 27 -5.05 -4.11 -23.53
C SER A 27 -4.37 -4.16 -22.16
N ASP A 28 -3.64 -3.11 -21.78
CA ASP A 28 -2.93 -3.02 -20.50
C ASP A 28 -3.84 -2.97 -19.28
N LEU A 29 -5.12 -2.60 -19.42
CA LEU A 29 -6.06 -2.58 -18.30
C LEU A 29 -6.24 -3.94 -17.60
N THR A 30 -6.12 -5.04 -18.35
CA THR A 30 -6.32 -6.41 -17.82
C THR A 30 -5.12 -7.32 -18.11
N SER A 31 -3.99 -6.75 -18.54
CA SER A 31 -2.79 -7.54 -18.88
C SER A 31 -2.18 -8.19 -17.64
N SER A 32 -1.54 -9.34 -17.82
CA SER A 32 -0.80 -10.03 -16.75
C SER A 32 0.37 -9.17 -16.24
N GLY A 33 1.02 -8.42 -17.12
CA GLY A 33 2.10 -7.51 -16.76
C GLY A 33 1.64 -6.36 -15.85
N THR A 34 0.47 -5.77 -16.11
CA THR A 34 -0.12 -4.74 -15.24
C THR A 34 -0.53 -5.33 -13.89
N ALA A 35 -1.12 -6.54 -13.87
CA ALA A 35 -1.51 -7.20 -12.63
C ALA A 35 -0.29 -7.57 -11.76
N SER A 36 0.81 -8.06 -12.36
CA SER A 36 2.08 -8.33 -11.68
C SER A 36 2.69 -7.04 -11.11
N ALA A 37 2.79 -5.98 -11.91
CA ALA A 37 3.28 -4.68 -11.46
C ALA A 37 2.40 -4.09 -10.35
N ALA A 38 1.08 -4.20 -10.46
CA ALA A 38 0.15 -3.74 -9.43
C ALA A 38 0.35 -4.47 -8.09
N LEU A 39 0.56 -5.78 -8.13
CA LEU A 39 0.89 -6.56 -6.93
C LEU A 39 2.22 -6.10 -6.33
N LEU A 40 3.28 -6.00 -7.14
CA LEU A 40 4.61 -5.57 -6.70
C LEU A 40 4.57 -4.19 -6.04
N LEU A 41 3.89 -3.22 -6.66
CA LEU A 41 3.80 -1.84 -6.17
C LEU A 41 2.81 -1.67 -5.00
N SER A 42 1.86 -2.61 -4.81
CA SER A 42 0.95 -2.59 -3.66
C SER A 42 1.61 -3.06 -2.37
N VAL A 43 2.62 -3.94 -2.43
CA VAL A 43 3.26 -4.53 -1.24
C VAL A 43 3.83 -3.49 -0.28
N PRO A 44 4.66 -2.52 -0.70
CA PRO A 44 5.17 -1.50 0.21
C PRO A 44 4.06 -0.66 0.83
N ILE A 45 2.98 -0.40 0.08
CA ILE A 45 1.79 0.31 0.58
C ILE A 45 1.05 -0.54 1.63
N VAL A 46 0.89 -1.85 1.39
CA VAL A 46 0.30 -2.79 2.37
C VAL A 46 1.11 -2.80 3.67
N LEU A 47 2.44 -2.88 3.56
CA LEU A 47 3.32 -2.91 4.73
C LEU A 47 3.24 -1.59 5.52
N ALA A 48 3.30 -0.43 4.85
CA ALA A 48 3.11 0.86 5.50
C ALA A 48 1.72 0.97 6.18
N ALA A 49 0.66 0.54 5.49
CA ALA A 49 -0.70 0.55 6.02
C ALA A 49 -0.89 -0.39 7.22
N LEU A 50 -0.24 -1.58 7.21
CA LEU A 50 -0.19 -2.47 8.38
C LEU A 50 0.55 -1.80 9.54
N GLY A 51 1.67 -1.12 9.25
CA GLY A 51 2.37 -0.32 10.24
C GLY A 51 1.45 0.72 10.88
N GLY A 52 0.80 1.56 10.09
CA GLY A 52 -0.19 2.52 10.56
C GLY A 52 -1.30 1.86 11.38
N LEU A 53 -1.80 0.70 10.96
CA LEU A 53 -2.83 -0.03 11.69
C LEU A 53 -2.42 -0.42 13.12
N PHE A 54 -1.20 -0.91 13.33
CA PHE A 54 -0.73 -1.26 14.67
C PHE A 54 -0.55 -0.03 15.56
N SER A 55 0.04 1.05 15.03
CA SER A 55 0.26 2.29 15.77
C SER A 55 -1.06 2.96 16.16
N GLU A 56 -1.96 3.18 15.19
CA GLU A 56 -3.22 3.87 15.46
C GLU A 56 -4.18 3.02 16.30
N ARG A 57 -4.17 1.68 16.15
CA ARG A 57 -4.89 0.79 17.08
C ARG A 57 -4.35 0.84 18.51
N ALA A 58 -3.12 1.25 18.74
CA ALA A 58 -2.56 1.54 20.05
C ALA A 58 -2.84 2.99 20.53
N GLY A 59 -3.50 3.80 19.69
CA GLY A 59 -3.85 5.19 19.97
C GLY A 59 -2.70 6.16 19.75
N VAL A 60 -1.81 5.88 18.80
CA VAL A 60 -0.71 6.76 18.38
C VAL A 60 -0.75 6.92 16.86
N VAL A 61 -1.12 8.10 16.38
CA VAL A 61 -1.08 8.43 14.96
C VAL A 61 0.37 8.47 14.49
N ASN A 62 0.69 7.75 13.42
CA ASN A 62 2.05 7.68 12.89
C ASN A 62 2.12 8.22 11.44
N ILE A 63 2.25 9.54 11.30
CA ILE A 63 2.50 10.19 10.00
C ILE A 63 3.97 10.03 9.56
N GLY A 64 4.86 9.60 10.47
CA GLY A 64 6.27 9.36 10.20
C GLY A 64 6.58 8.09 9.39
N LEU A 65 5.56 7.36 8.91
CA LEU A 65 5.74 6.13 8.12
C LEU A 65 6.61 6.36 6.87
N GLU A 66 6.49 7.51 6.22
CA GLU A 66 7.31 7.86 5.05
C GLU A 66 8.80 7.89 5.41
N GLY A 67 9.17 8.59 6.48
CA GLY A 67 10.55 8.65 6.95
C GLY A 67 11.09 7.30 7.41
N MET A 68 10.26 6.49 8.08
CA MET A 68 10.62 5.13 8.48
C MET A 68 10.83 4.22 7.26
N MET A 69 10.05 4.37 6.19
CA MET A 69 10.27 3.71 4.90
C MET A 69 11.57 4.18 4.24
N ILE A 70 11.88 5.47 4.26
CA ILE A 70 13.12 6.03 3.71
C ILE A 70 14.35 5.42 4.43
N MET A 71 14.31 5.39 5.77
CA MET A 71 15.37 4.76 6.57
C MET A 71 15.51 3.27 6.26
N GLY A 72 14.38 2.57 6.13
CA GLY A 72 14.35 1.15 5.78
C GLY A 72 14.86 0.87 4.37
N ALA A 73 14.51 1.68 3.38
CA ALA A 73 14.98 1.56 2.01
C ALA A 73 16.50 1.72 1.93
N TRP A 74 17.03 2.74 2.62
CA TRP A 74 18.47 2.98 2.68
C TRP A 74 19.24 1.84 3.37
N ALA A 75 18.79 1.43 4.55
CA ALA A 75 19.45 0.35 5.30
C ALA A 75 19.35 -0.99 4.55
N GLY A 76 18.19 -1.25 3.94
CA GLY A 76 17.99 -2.41 3.07
C GLY A 76 18.92 -2.43 1.88
N GLY A 77 19.10 -1.29 1.22
CA GLY A 77 20.03 -1.13 0.11
C GLY A 77 21.49 -1.29 0.52
N TYR A 78 21.89 -0.63 1.61
CA TYR A 78 23.26 -0.66 2.11
C TYR A 78 23.67 -2.05 2.59
N ILE A 79 22.93 -2.63 3.50
CA ILE A 79 23.23 -3.94 4.07
C ILE A 79 22.96 -5.06 3.06
N GLY A 80 21.91 -4.93 2.25
CA GLY A 80 21.54 -5.91 1.23
C GLY A 80 22.58 -6.09 0.16
N SER A 81 23.21 -5.01 -0.30
CA SER A 81 24.28 -5.06 -1.30
C SER A 81 25.57 -5.71 -0.78
N GLN A 82 25.80 -5.72 0.53
CA GLN A 82 27.02 -6.29 1.13
C GLN A 82 26.82 -7.70 1.70
N HIS A 83 25.64 -7.99 2.27
CA HIS A 83 25.38 -9.20 3.05
C HIS A 83 24.20 -10.01 2.52
N GLY A 84 23.70 -9.64 1.34
CA GLY A 84 22.58 -10.31 0.70
C GLY A 84 21.20 -9.78 1.11
N PRO A 85 20.17 -10.11 0.31
CA PRO A 85 18.86 -9.49 0.40
C PRO A 85 18.12 -9.75 1.71
N TRP A 86 18.26 -10.90 2.33
CA TRP A 86 17.62 -11.22 3.61
C TRP A 86 18.16 -10.39 4.77
N ALA A 87 19.49 -10.21 4.82
CA ALA A 87 20.13 -9.32 5.79
C ALA A 87 19.67 -7.86 5.57
N GLY A 88 19.53 -7.44 4.31
CA GLY A 88 18.99 -6.13 3.96
C GLY A 88 17.56 -5.92 4.44
N LEU A 89 16.67 -6.90 4.25
CA LEU A 89 15.28 -6.83 4.73
C LEU A 89 15.19 -6.75 6.27
N PHE A 90 16.02 -7.52 6.96
CA PHE A 90 16.09 -7.43 8.42
C PHE A 90 16.60 -6.06 8.88
N ALA A 91 17.66 -5.54 8.26
CA ALA A 91 18.18 -4.21 8.54
C ALA A 91 17.13 -3.12 8.26
N ALA A 92 16.38 -3.23 7.17
CA ALA A 92 15.29 -2.32 6.85
C ALA A 92 14.22 -2.26 7.96
N MET A 93 13.82 -3.42 8.47
CA MET A 93 12.87 -3.50 9.59
C MET A 93 13.43 -2.84 10.88
N VAL A 94 14.70 -3.08 11.20
CA VAL A 94 15.36 -2.51 12.38
C VAL A 94 15.45 -0.98 12.25
N PHE A 95 15.91 -0.46 11.13
CA PHE A 95 16.08 0.99 10.93
C PHE A 95 14.73 1.72 10.91
N GLY A 96 13.70 1.14 10.32
CA GLY A 96 12.35 1.66 10.46
C GLY A 96 11.86 1.69 11.90
N SER A 97 12.16 0.64 12.70
CA SER A 97 11.83 0.60 14.13
C SER A 97 12.62 1.61 14.95
N ILE A 98 13.86 1.96 14.56
CA ILE A 98 14.64 3.04 15.22
C ILE A 98 13.93 4.39 14.99
N GLY A 99 13.49 4.70 13.78
CA GLY A 99 12.69 5.90 13.53
C GLY A 99 11.40 5.92 14.35
N ALA A 100 10.73 4.77 14.46
CA ALA A 100 9.54 4.60 15.28
C ALA A 100 9.82 4.74 16.79
N LEU A 101 10.98 4.31 17.26
CA LEU A 101 11.38 4.51 18.67
C LEU A 101 11.50 6.00 19.01
N VAL A 102 12.09 6.79 18.12
CA VAL A 102 12.16 8.26 18.27
C VAL A 102 10.76 8.86 18.32
N HIS A 103 9.86 8.42 17.43
CA HIS A 103 8.46 8.84 17.43
C HIS A 103 7.73 8.46 18.72
N ALA A 104 7.92 7.22 19.20
CA ALA A 104 7.33 6.75 20.45
C ALA A 104 7.82 7.54 21.67
N ILE A 105 9.13 7.82 21.76
CA ILE A 105 9.70 8.64 22.84
C ILE A 105 9.07 10.04 22.81
N ALA A 106 8.99 10.68 21.65
CA ALA A 106 8.41 12.00 21.52
C ALA A 106 6.92 12.03 21.91
N THR A 107 6.11 11.12 21.34
CA THR A 107 4.66 11.16 21.48
C THR A 107 4.13 10.49 22.74
N VAL A 108 4.70 9.33 23.14
CA VAL A 108 4.21 8.54 24.27
C VAL A 108 4.84 9.01 25.57
N THR A 109 6.15 9.31 25.59
CA THR A 109 6.84 9.74 26.83
C THR A 109 6.71 11.24 27.05
N PHE A 110 7.02 12.05 26.05
CA PHE A 110 7.02 13.50 26.19
C PHE A 110 5.67 14.15 25.86
N GLY A 111 4.73 13.40 25.25
CA GLY A 111 3.40 13.91 24.89
C GLY A 111 3.43 14.96 23.79
N VAL A 112 4.45 14.93 22.92
CA VAL A 112 4.53 15.79 21.74
C VAL A 112 3.38 15.44 20.78
N ASP A 113 2.86 16.44 20.09
CA ASP A 113 1.85 16.23 19.07
C ASP A 113 2.31 15.21 18.03
N HIS A 114 1.46 14.25 17.71
CA HIS A 114 1.79 13.10 16.86
C HIS A 114 2.10 13.51 15.41
N VAL A 115 1.38 14.54 14.91
CA VAL A 115 1.57 15.05 13.55
C VAL A 115 2.93 15.76 13.45
N VAL A 116 3.21 16.62 14.42
CA VAL A 116 4.49 17.38 14.49
C VAL A 116 5.67 16.42 14.56
N SER A 117 5.60 15.42 15.45
CA SER A 117 6.66 14.39 15.57
C SER A 117 6.82 13.59 14.28
N GLY A 118 5.73 13.17 13.64
CA GLY A 118 5.77 12.40 12.39
C GLY A 118 6.39 13.18 11.24
N VAL A 119 5.99 14.45 11.06
CA VAL A 119 6.56 15.33 10.04
C VAL A 119 8.05 15.58 10.28
N ALA A 120 8.45 15.80 11.54
CA ALA A 120 9.87 15.97 11.89
C ALA A 120 10.70 14.73 11.50
N ILE A 121 10.19 13.52 11.76
CA ILE A 121 10.86 12.27 11.38
C ILE A 121 11.01 12.16 9.87
N ASN A 122 9.98 12.51 9.09
CA ASN A 122 10.05 12.47 7.64
C ASN A 122 11.16 13.38 7.08
N ILE A 123 11.31 14.59 7.64
CA ILE A 123 12.35 15.54 7.25
C ILE A 123 13.73 15.04 7.69
N ILE A 124 13.85 14.60 8.94
CA ILE A 124 15.12 14.10 9.50
C ILE A 124 15.58 12.85 8.74
N ALA A 125 14.67 11.92 8.46
CA ALA A 125 15.01 10.68 7.75
C ALA A 125 15.60 10.95 6.37
N ALA A 126 14.98 11.84 5.59
CA ALA A 126 15.47 12.21 4.26
C ALA A 126 16.88 12.85 4.33
N GLY A 127 17.08 13.79 5.25
CA GLY A 127 18.39 14.44 5.45
C GLY A 127 19.46 13.47 5.97
N LEU A 128 19.10 12.62 6.94
CA LEU A 128 20.00 11.63 7.53
C LEU A 128 20.46 10.60 6.48
N VAL A 129 19.52 10.05 5.72
CA VAL A 129 19.81 9.05 4.68
C VAL A 129 20.72 9.63 3.60
N ARG A 130 20.46 10.86 3.16
CA ARG A 130 21.32 11.55 2.18
C ARG A 130 22.72 11.77 2.74
N TYR A 131 22.84 12.21 4.00
CA TYR A 131 24.14 12.38 4.67
C TYR A 131 24.91 11.06 4.77
N LEU A 132 24.24 9.99 5.23
CA LEU A 132 24.85 8.66 5.32
C LEU A 132 25.25 8.12 3.93
N SER A 133 24.45 8.36 2.90
CA SER A 133 24.80 7.98 1.54
C SER A 133 26.07 8.68 1.05
N THR A 134 26.22 9.99 1.33
CA THR A 134 27.47 10.71 0.97
C THR A 134 28.68 10.23 1.70
N LEU A 135 28.53 9.73 2.92
CA LEU A 135 29.66 9.18 3.71
C LEU A 135 30.02 7.74 3.31
N LEU A 136 29.02 6.90 3.10
CA LEU A 136 29.19 5.45 3.03
C LEU A 136 29.17 4.93 1.58
N TYR A 137 28.58 5.67 0.63
CA TYR A 137 28.51 5.29 -0.76
C TYR A 137 29.68 5.91 -1.59
N GLN A 138 30.85 6.07 -0.96
CA GLN A 138 32.04 6.61 -1.59
C GLN A 138 33.05 5.51 -1.89
N GLY A 139 33.58 5.51 -3.13
CA GLY A 139 34.68 4.66 -3.54
C GLY A 139 34.27 3.26 -4.04
N GLY A 140 35.15 2.63 -4.81
CA GLY A 140 34.98 1.25 -5.30
C GLY A 140 33.85 1.07 -6.31
N SER A 141 32.96 0.10 -6.05
CA SER A 141 31.88 -0.31 -6.97
C SER A 141 30.59 0.50 -6.82
N TRP A 142 30.56 1.58 -6.02
CA TRP A 142 29.34 2.36 -5.78
C TRP A 142 29.08 3.32 -6.94
N PRO A 143 27.87 3.29 -7.52
CA PRO A 143 27.55 4.15 -8.69
C PRO A 143 27.41 5.64 -8.33
N GLY A 144 27.51 5.99 -7.06
CA GLY A 144 27.44 7.37 -6.55
C GLY A 144 26.62 7.47 -5.27
N PRO A 145 26.54 8.66 -4.65
CA PRO A 145 25.88 8.82 -3.36
C PRO A 145 24.35 8.65 -3.40
N SER A 146 23.74 8.66 -4.58
CA SER A 146 22.29 8.53 -4.74
C SER A 146 21.81 7.11 -4.97
N GLN A 147 22.72 6.14 -5.15
CA GLN A 147 22.35 4.78 -5.52
C GLN A 147 23.29 3.74 -4.90
N SER A 148 22.74 2.62 -4.40
CA SER A 148 23.53 1.45 -3.98
C SER A 148 23.92 0.57 -5.16
N PRO A 149 24.91 -0.33 -5.01
CA PRO A 149 25.12 -1.43 -5.94
C PRO A 149 23.86 -2.29 -6.07
N SER A 150 23.81 -3.10 -7.13
CA SER A 150 22.73 -4.05 -7.33
C SER A 150 22.70 -5.10 -6.23
N ILE A 151 21.50 -5.49 -5.84
CA ILE A 151 21.22 -6.51 -4.84
C ILE A 151 20.69 -7.74 -5.58
N GLU A 152 21.10 -8.92 -5.14
CA GLU A 152 20.62 -10.17 -5.71
C GLU A 152 19.10 -10.28 -5.59
N SER A 153 18.43 -10.68 -6.67
CA SER A 153 16.98 -10.80 -6.71
C SER A 153 16.48 -12.02 -5.93
N ILE A 154 15.40 -11.85 -5.20
CA ILE A 154 14.66 -12.94 -4.52
C ILE A 154 13.41 -13.23 -5.35
N SER A 155 13.49 -14.14 -6.31
CA SER A 155 12.38 -14.52 -7.18
C SER A 155 11.86 -15.92 -6.88
N LEU A 156 10.58 -16.12 -7.05
CA LEU A 156 9.89 -17.40 -7.10
C LEU A 156 9.43 -17.62 -8.54
N ASN A 157 9.64 -18.82 -9.08
CA ASN A 157 9.34 -19.14 -10.48
C ASN A 157 7.83 -19.29 -10.79
N GLY A 158 6.98 -18.47 -10.17
CA GLY A 158 5.54 -18.57 -10.34
C GLY A 158 4.88 -19.67 -9.48
N LEU A 159 3.58 -19.86 -9.65
CA LEU A 159 2.88 -21.02 -9.03
C LEU A 159 2.83 -22.17 -10.04
N PRO A 160 3.34 -23.38 -9.65
CA PRO A 160 3.33 -24.54 -10.54
C PRO A 160 1.91 -24.84 -11.04
N VAL A 161 1.82 -25.30 -12.29
CA VAL A 161 0.57 -25.66 -12.99
C VAL A 161 -0.31 -24.45 -13.36
N LEU A 162 -0.34 -23.39 -12.57
CA LEU A 162 -1.20 -22.24 -12.82
C LEU A 162 -0.55 -21.22 -13.78
N SER A 163 0.64 -20.75 -13.44
CA SER A 163 1.33 -19.66 -14.15
C SER A 163 2.68 -20.08 -14.75
N GLY A 164 2.95 -21.37 -14.85
CA GLY A 164 4.20 -21.88 -15.40
C GLY A 164 5.34 -21.90 -14.39
N GLY A 165 6.57 -21.86 -14.88
CA GLY A 165 7.81 -21.84 -14.11
C GLY A 165 8.67 -23.07 -14.31
N HIS A 166 9.96 -22.96 -13.94
CA HIS A 166 10.92 -24.06 -13.97
C HIS A 166 11.19 -24.51 -12.53
N TYR A 167 10.95 -25.79 -12.25
CA TYR A 167 11.16 -26.43 -10.95
C TYR A 167 12.07 -27.64 -11.14
N PHE A 168 13.34 -27.50 -10.76
CA PHE A 168 14.37 -28.46 -11.08
C PHE A 168 14.40 -28.74 -12.60
N ASP A 169 14.25 -29.98 -13.05
CA ASP A 169 14.20 -30.36 -14.45
C ASP A 169 12.79 -30.35 -15.07
N TRP A 170 11.77 -29.97 -14.29
CA TRP A 170 10.38 -29.95 -14.75
C TRP A 170 9.94 -28.55 -15.17
N LYS A 171 9.53 -28.42 -16.44
CA LYS A 171 8.85 -27.22 -16.94
C LYS A 171 7.36 -27.35 -16.66
N SER A 172 6.87 -26.53 -15.73
CA SER A 172 5.46 -26.51 -15.36
C SER A 172 4.60 -25.93 -16.48
N PRO A 173 3.41 -26.51 -16.77
CA PRO A 173 2.48 -25.89 -17.72
C PRO A 173 1.95 -24.55 -17.20
N ASP A 174 1.66 -23.64 -18.16
CA ASP A 174 1.03 -22.34 -17.91
C ASP A 174 -0.42 -22.38 -18.36
N ILE A 175 -1.31 -22.90 -17.49
CA ILE A 175 -2.74 -23.04 -17.80
C ILE A 175 -3.40 -21.66 -17.93
N LEU A 176 -3.07 -20.72 -17.02
CA LEU A 176 -3.64 -19.37 -17.06
C LEU A 176 -3.21 -18.62 -18.32
N GLY A 177 -1.93 -18.77 -18.73
CA GLY A 177 -1.44 -18.20 -19.99
C GLY A 177 -2.13 -18.80 -21.21
N SER A 178 -2.39 -20.10 -21.22
CA SER A 178 -3.13 -20.77 -22.30
C SER A 178 -4.56 -20.23 -22.42
N ILE A 179 -5.27 -20.04 -21.30
CA ILE A 179 -6.62 -19.47 -21.27
C ILE A 179 -6.60 -17.98 -21.65
N ALA A 180 -5.59 -17.23 -21.22
CA ALA A 180 -5.43 -15.83 -21.56
C ALA A 180 -5.30 -15.61 -23.09
N ASN A 181 -4.60 -16.51 -23.77
CA ASN A 181 -4.37 -16.47 -25.22
C ASN A 181 -5.60 -16.84 -26.07
N LEU A 182 -6.68 -17.37 -25.47
CA LEU A 182 -7.93 -17.68 -26.19
C LEU A 182 -8.69 -16.44 -26.64
N ASN A 183 -8.37 -15.26 -26.09
CA ASN A 183 -9.02 -13.99 -26.37
C ASN A 183 -10.55 -13.96 -26.16
N TRP A 184 -11.06 -14.84 -25.29
CA TRP A 184 -12.47 -14.85 -24.91
C TRP A 184 -12.76 -13.67 -23.98
N PHE A 185 -13.83 -12.93 -24.30
CA PHE A 185 -14.29 -11.83 -23.46
C PHE A 185 -14.43 -12.27 -22.01
N PHE A 186 -13.91 -11.46 -21.09
CA PHE A 186 -13.94 -11.64 -19.65
C PHE A 186 -13.13 -12.85 -19.13
N VAL A 187 -13.19 -14.03 -19.78
CA VAL A 187 -12.50 -15.23 -19.31
C VAL A 187 -10.98 -15.09 -19.46
N SER A 188 -10.54 -14.61 -20.63
CA SER A 188 -9.11 -14.35 -20.87
C SER A 188 -8.58 -13.19 -20.03
N ASP A 189 -9.40 -12.16 -19.77
CA ASP A 189 -9.05 -11.07 -18.88
C ASP A 189 -8.84 -11.54 -17.44
N MET A 190 -9.76 -12.37 -16.94
CA MET A 190 -9.65 -12.98 -15.62
C MET A 190 -8.41 -13.87 -15.52
N ALA A 191 -8.16 -14.70 -16.54
CA ALA A 191 -6.97 -15.55 -16.58
C ALA A 191 -5.68 -14.73 -16.64
N SER A 192 -5.63 -13.65 -17.42
CA SER A 192 -4.48 -12.73 -17.51
C SER A 192 -4.18 -12.09 -16.15
N ILE A 193 -5.19 -11.54 -15.47
CA ILE A 193 -5.04 -10.95 -14.15
C ILE A 193 -4.55 -11.98 -13.15
N LEU A 194 -5.16 -13.17 -13.09
CA LEU A 194 -4.74 -14.24 -12.19
C LEU A 194 -3.32 -14.71 -12.49
N ARG A 195 -2.94 -14.81 -13.77
CA ARG A 195 -1.58 -15.13 -14.19
C ARG A 195 -0.58 -14.09 -13.69
N GLY A 196 -0.90 -12.80 -13.82
CA GLY A 196 -0.04 -11.71 -13.31
C GLY A 196 0.11 -11.75 -11.79
N LEU A 197 -0.95 -12.11 -11.05
CA LEU A 197 -0.90 -12.24 -9.59
C LEU A 197 -0.17 -13.50 -9.10
N THR A 198 0.14 -14.47 -9.97
CA THR A 198 0.72 -15.76 -9.60
C THR A 198 2.00 -16.10 -10.34
N GLY A 199 2.37 -15.35 -11.39
CA GLY A 199 3.49 -15.65 -12.27
C GLY A 199 4.84 -15.18 -11.74
N ASP A 200 5.00 -13.89 -11.59
CA ASP A 200 6.27 -13.26 -11.20
C ASP A 200 6.23 -12.86 -9.72
N LEU A 201 6.31 -13.86 -8.85
CA LEU A 201 6.30 -13.63 -7.41
C LEU A 201 7.71 -13.58 -6.83
N SER A 202 7.90 -12.77 -5.80
CA SER A 202 9.02 -12.87 -4.88
C SER A 202 8.58 -13.61 -3.62
N TYR A 203 9.46 -14.41 -3.01
CA TYR A 203 9.22 -14.97 -1.67
C TYR A 203 8.82 -13.90 -0.68
N VAL A 204 9.43 -12.71 -0.78
CA VAL A 204 9.13 -11.57 0.08
C VAL A 204 7.71 -11.04 -0.14
N THR A 205 7.22 -11.05 -1.39
CA THR A 205 5.84 -10.69 -1.71
C THR A 205 4.84 -11.62 -1.01
N VAL A 206 5.09 -12.94 -1.06
CA VAL A 206 4.23 -13.93 -0.39
C VAL A 206 4.23 -13.72 1.13
N VAL A 207 5.41 -13.52 1.73
CA VAL A 207 5.55 -13.23 3.16
C VAL A 207 4.82 -11.91 3.52
N ALA A 208 5.01 -10.85 2.74
CA ALA A 208 4.38 -9.55 2.98
C ALA A 208 2.84 -9.64 2.95
N ILE A 209 2.28 -10.33 1.97
CA ILE A 209 0.82 -10.55 1.90
C ILE A 209 0.32 -11.42 3.06
N SER A 210 1.12 -12.40 3.52
CA SER A 210 0.77 -13.24 4.67
C SER A 210 0.68 -12.45 6.00
N PHE A 211 1.35 -11.31 6.10
CA PHE A 211 1.20 -10.42 7.26
C PHE A 211 -0.21 -9.83 7.39
N VAL A 212 -1.00 -9.76 6.33
CA VAL A 212 -2.39 -9.25 6.40
C VAL A 212 -3.29 -10.16 7.26
N PRO A 213 -3.44 -11.47 6.97
CA PRO A 213 -4.18 -12.37 7.85
C PRO A 213 -3.52 -12.52 9.23
N LEU A 214 -2.20 -12.49 9.31
CA LEU A 214 -1.48 -12.54 10.58
C LEU A 214 -1.79 -11.32 11.45
N ALA A 215 -1.80 -10.11 10.91
CA ALA A 215 -2.18 -8.90 11.61
C ALA A 215 -3.64 -8.96 12.10
N TYR A 216 -4.55 -9.51 11.29
CA TYR A 216 -5.91 -9.76 11.73
C TYR A 216 -5.93 -10.74 12.93
N PHE A 217 -5.20 -11.84 12.85
CA PHE A 217 -5.13 -12.82 13.94
C PHE A 217 -4.54 -12.17 15.21
N ILE A 218 -3.40 -11.49 15.10
CA ILE A 218 -2.75 -10.84 16.25
C ILE A 218 -3.69 -9.81 16.88
N LEU A 219 -4.24 -8.89 16.10
CA LEU A 219 -5.04 -7.78 16.63
C LEU A 219 -6.41 -8.21 17.16
N TRP A 220 -7.06 -9.23 16.58
CA TRP A 220 -8.45 -9.58 16.94
C TRP A 220 -8.61 -10.93 17.64
N ARG A 221 -7.58 -11.78 17.67
CA ARG A 221 -7.66 -13.14 18.21
C ARG A 221 -6.67 -13.42 19.35
N THR A 222 -5.80 -12.45 19.70
CA THR A 222 -4.82 -12.64 20.79
C THR A 222 -5.06 -11.69 21.96
N ALA A 223 -4.55 -12.06 23.15
CA ALA A 223 -4.56 -11.20 24.33
C ALA A 223 -3.72 -9.93 24.13
N PHE A 224 -2.59 -10.03 23.40
CA PHE A 224 -1.79 -8.87 23.04
C PHE A 224 -2.60 -7.86 22.21
N GLY A 225 -3.26 -8.29 21.17
CA GLY A 225 -4.07 -7.42 20.32
C GLY A 225 -5.27 -6.81 21.05
N LEU A 226 -5.88 -7.54 22.01
CA LEU A 226 -6.93 -7.00 22.87
C LEU A 226 -6.38 -5.85 23.73
N ARG A 227 -5.25 -6.06 24.43
CA ARG A 227 -4.62 -5.04 25.27
C ARG A 227 -4.18 -3.82 24.45
N LEU A 228 -3.60 -4.06 23.28
CA LEU A 228 -3.17 -2.98 22.37
C LEU A 228 -4.36 -2.12 21.93
N ARG A 229 -5.46 -2.74 21.49
CA ARG A 229 -6.67 -2.01 21.08
C ARG A 229 -7.35 -1.31 22.26
N SER A 230 -7.35 -1.90 23.45
CA SER A 230 -7.93 -1.24 24.66
C SER A 230 -7.13 0.01 25.04
N ALA A 231 -5.78 0.00 24.83
CA ALA A 231 -4.95 1.17 25.05
C ALA A 231 -5.25 2.31 24.05
N GLY A 232 -5.75 2.01 22.85
CA GLY A 232 -6.15 3.02 21.87
C GLY A 232 -7.63 3.46 22.01
N GLU A 233 -8.52 2.61 22.53
CA GLU A 233 -9.93 2.96 22.67
C GLU A 233 -10.22 3.71 24.00
N ALA A 234 -9.72 3.18 25.14
CA ALA A 234 -9.98 3.72 26.46
C ALA A 234 -8.75 3.49 27.38
N PRO A 235 -7.68 4.27 27.24
CA PRO A 235 -6.42 4.02 27.94
C PRO A 235 -6.56 4.05 29.46
N VAL A 236 -7.37 4.94 30.02
CA VAL A 236 -7.61 5.03 31.48
C VAL A 236 -8.32 3.78 32.00
N ALA A 237 -9.36 3.30 31.27
CA ALA A 237 -10.04 2.07 31.65
C ALA A 237 -9.14 0.84 31.49
N ALA A 238 -8.29 0.81 30.45
CA ALA A 238 -7.32 -0.26 30.25
C ALA A 238 -6.28 -0.32 31.40
N GLU A 239 -5.80 0.85 31.85
CA GLU A 239 -4.89 0.96 33.00
C GLU A 239 -5.55 0.44 34.28
N SER A 240 -6.79 0.80 34.57
CA SER A 240 -7.56 0.34 35.74
C SER A 240 -7.71 -1.19 35.79
N LEU A 241 -7.66 -1.84 34.62
CA LEU A 241 -7.68 -3.29 34.48
C LEU A 241 -6.27 -3.92 34.46
N GLY A 242 -5.23 -3.16 34.78
CA GLY A 242 -3.85 -3.63 34.90
C GLY A 242 -3.09 -3.71 33.56
N VAL A 243 -3.62 -3.12 32.46
CA VAL A 243 -2.88 -3.04 31.21
C VAL A 243 -1.81 -1.95 31.29
N ASN A 244 -0.57 -2.29 30.96
CA ASN A 244 0.49 -1.30 30.82
C ASN A 244 0.31 -0.54 29.48
N VAL A 245 -0.40 0.59 29.53
CA VAL A 245 -0.75 1.40 28.36
C VAL A 245 0.51 1.93 27.63
N TYR A 246 1.52 2.38 28.38
CA TYR A 246 2.78 2.83 27.77
C TYR A 246 3.45 1.72 26.95
N ALA A 247 3.57 0.51 27.53
CA ALA A 247 4.18 -0.62 26.83
C ALA A 247 3.39 -0.99 25.55
N MET A 248 2.06 -0.93 25.60
CA MET A 248 1.22 -1.22 24.42
C MET A 248 1.38 -0.16 23.33
N LYS A 249 1.43 1.13 23.69
CA LYS A 249 1.66 2.22 22.74
C LYS A 249 3.06 2.10 22.11
N TYR A 250 4.10 1.90 22.91
CA TYR A 250 5.46 1.66 22.39
C TYR A 250 5.51 0.45 21.45
N ALA A 251 4.94 -0.69 21.85
CA ALA A 251 4.90 -1.88 21.01
C ALA A 251 4.19 -1.62 19.68
N GLY A 252 3.03 -0.93 19.70
CA GLY A 252 2.31 -0.56 18.48
C GLY A 252 3.12 0.30 17.53
N VAL A 253 3.81 1.31 18.06
CA VAL A 253 4.65 2.23 17.28
C VAL A 253 5.89 1.54 16.73
N LEU A 254 6.58 0.72 17.54
CA LEU A 254 7.77 -0.03 17.09
C LEU A 254 7.43 -1.03 15.98
N ILE A 255 6.34 -1.78 16.13
CA ILE A 255 5.83 -2.68 15.07
C ILE A 255 5.49 -1.88 13.82
N SER A 256 4.90 -0.70 14.00
CA SER A 256 4.59 0.22 12.90
C SER A 256 5.83 0.59 12.08
N GLY A 257 6.89 1.00 12.75
CA GLY A 257 8.15 1.33 12.08
C GLY A 257 8.83 0.12 11.44
N GLY A 258 8.74 -1.04 12.08
CA GLY A 258 9.26 -2.28 11.49
C GLY A 258 8.57 -2.63 10.16
N PHE A 259 7.25 -2.54 10.09
CA PHE A 259 6.50 -2.74 8.86
C PHE A 259 6.79 -1.65 7.81
N ALA A 260 6.85 -0.38 8.20
CA ALA A 260 7.20 0.70 7.30
C ALA A 260 8.62 0.54 6.74
N GLY A 261 9.60 0.24 7.61
CA GLY A 261 10.97 -0.04 7.20
C GLY A 261 11.06 -1.22 6.25
N LEU A 262 10.35 -2.31 6.53
CA LEU A 262 10.26 -3.47 5.64
C LEU A 262 9.66 -3.10 4.27
N GLY A 263 8.65 -2.21 4.25
CA GLY A 263 8.10 -1.65 3.01
C GLY A 263 9.14 -0.87 2.19
N GLY A 264 9.97 -0.07 2.85
CA GLY A 264 11.11 0.60 2.23
C GLY A 264 12.16 -0.37 1.71
N GLY A 265 12.55 -1.37 2.52
CA GLY A 265 13.47 -2.44 2.11
C GLY A 265 12.94 -3.25 0.93
N PHE A 266 11.63 -3.50 0.87
CA PHE A 266 11.00 -4.15 -0.28
C PHE A 266 11.18 -3.35 -1.56
N LEU A 267 11.02 -2.02 -1.51
CA LEU A 267 11.25 -1.15 -2.66
C LEU A 267 12.70 -1.25 -3.17
N ALA A 268 13.68 -1.22 -2.27
CA ALA A 268 15.07 -1.26 -2.63
C ALA A 268 15.51 -2.65 -3.14
N ILE A 269 15.07 -3.72 -2.47
CA ILE A 269 15.60 -5.07 -2.71
C ILE A 269 14.79 -5.82 -3.76
N VAL A 270 13.44 -5.74 -3.68
CA VAL A 270 12.57 -6.56 -4.53
C VAL A 270 12.09 -5.80 -5.75
N ALA A 271 11.67 -4.53 -5.58
CA ALA A 271 11.09 -3.78 -6.69
C ALA A 271 12.15 -3.18 -7.62
N ALA A 272 13.27 -2.67 -7.08
CA ALA A 272 14.29 -1.98 -7.86
C ALA A 272 15.65 -2.73 -7.93
N SER A 273 15.87 -3.75 -7.09
CA SER A 273 17.15 -4.45 -6.92
C SER A 273 18.34 -3.55 -6.56
N ASN A 274 18.07 -2.33 -6.11
CA ASN A 274 19.04 -1.37 -5.57
C ASN A 274 18.31 -0.28 -4.78
N TYR A 275 19.02 0.40 -3.89
CA TYR A 275 18.53 1.64 -3.31
C TYR A 275 18.71 2.80 -4.29
N GLN A 276 17.71 3.64 -4.38
CA GLN A 276 17.78 4.93 -5.08
C GLN A 276 17.23 6.03 -4.17
N GLU A 277 17.87 7.20 -4.20
CA GLU A 277 17.38 8.37 -3.48
C GLU A 277 15.96 8.72 -3.95
N ASN A 278 15.08 9.05 -3.02
CA ASN A 278 13.66 9.38 -3.25
C ASN A 278 12.77 8.24 -3.79
N GLN A 279 13.22 6.99 -3.82
CA GLN A 279 12.41 5.87 -4.36
C GLN A 279 11.12 5.58 -3.57
N VAL A 280 11.00 6.02 -2.32
CA VAL A 280 9.76 5.83 -1.51
C VAL A 280 8.61 6.66 -2.08
N ALA A 281 8.90 7.90 -2.52
CA ALA A 281 8.03 8.75 -3.32
C ALA A 281 6.58 8.87 -2.77
N GLY A 282 6.43 9.09 -1.45
CA GLY A 282 5.12 9.30 -0.82
C GLY A 282 4.32 8.03 -0.51
N ARG A 283 4.86 6.83 -0.74
CA ARG A 283 4.14 5.55 -0.51
C ARG A 283 3.78 5.32 0.95
N GLY A 284 4.50 5.91 1.90
CA GLY A 284 4.13 5.91 3.31
C GLY A 284 2.82 6.66 3.57
N TYR A 285 2.64 7.82 2.93
CA TYR A 285 1.39 8.60 3.00
C TYR A 285 0.24 7.88 2.29
N ILE A 286 0.51 7.24 1.15
CA ILE A 286 -0.47 6.41 0.44
C ILE A 286 -0.87 5.22 1.32
N GLY A 287 0.06 4.67 2.12
CA GLY A 287 -0.23 3.64 3.12
C GLY A 287 -1.23 4.09 4.18
N LEU A 288 -1.10 5.32 4.69
CA LEU A 288 -2.11 5.92 5.59
C LEU A 288 -3.47 6.09 4.88
N ALA A 289 -3.47 6.54 3.63
CA ALA A 289 -4.70 6.64 2.85
C ALA A 289 -5.36 5.26 2.66
N ALA A 290 -4.57 4.21 2.40
CA ALA A 290 -5.06 2.83 2.30
C ALA A 290 -5.63 2.31 3.63
N LEU A 291 -5.04 2.68 4.76
CA LEU A 291 -5.55 2.37 6.10
C LEU A 291 -6.92 3.01 6.34
N LEU A 292 -7.06 4.31 6.04
CA LEU A 292 -8.33 5.05 6.17
C LEU A 292 -9.40 4.47 5.24
N PHE A 293 -9.07 4.22 3.97
CA PHE A 293 -9.94 3.57 3.00
C PHE A 293 -10.39 2.18 3.51
N GLY A 294 -9.47 1.42 4.07
CA GLY A 294 -9.72 0.11 4.67
C GLY A 294 -10.53 0.14 5.96
N ASN A 295 -10.87 1.34 6.45
CA ASN A 295 -11.58 1.57 7.70
C ASN A 295 -10.96 0.81 8.88
N TYR A 296 -9.64 0.91 8.99
CA TYR A 296 -8.83 0.30 10.06
C TYR A 296 -8.98 -1.23 10.16
N ARG A 297 -9.14 -1.90 9.01
CA ARG A 297 -9.24 -3.36 8.92
C ARG A 297 -8.23 -3.93 7.94
N PRO A 298 -7.50 -5.02 8.28
CA PRO A 298 -6.47 -5.60 7.41
C PRO A 298 -6.96 -5.94 6.00
N GLY A 299 -8.13 -6.55 5.86
CA GLY A 299 -8.69 -6.86 4.53
C GLY A 299 -9.08 -5.62 3.72
N GLY A 300 -9.50 -4.54 4.39
CA GLY A 300 -9.84 -3.28 3.74
C GLY A 300 -8.60 -2.53 3.25
N LEU A 301 -7.54 -2.46 4.08
CA LEU A 301 -6.29 -1.82 3.68
C LEU A 301 -5.59 -2.55 2.53
N LEU A 302 -5.70 -3.89 2.47
CA LEU A 302 -5.21 -4.66 1.33
C LEU A 302 -5.92 -4.27 0.03
N ALA A 303 -7.24 -4.10 0.08
CA ALA A 303 -8.01 -3.64 -1.08
C ALA A 303 -7.63 -2.21 -1.49
N GLY A 304 -7.44 -1.30 -0.51
CA GLY A 304 -6.97 0.06 -0.75
C GLY A 304 -5.56 0.10 -1.37
N ALA A 305 -4.63 -0.63 -0.78
CA ALA A 305 -3.26 -0.71 -1.29
C ALA A 305 -3.21 -1.35 -2.69
N GLY A 306 -4.04 -2.37 -2.95
CA GLY A 306 -4.18 -2.96 -4.29
C GLY A 306 -4.70 -1.96 -5.32
N LEU A 307 -5.66 -1.12 -4.96
CA LEU A 307 -6.16 -0.06 -5.84
C LEU A 307 -5.07 0.97 -6.15
N PHE A 308 -4.32 1.42 -5.14
CA PHE A 308 -3.22 2.37 -5.35
C PHE A 308 -2.06 1.76 -6.13
N GLY A 309 -1.70 0.49 -5.84
CA GLY A 309 -0.68 -0.24 -6.60
C GLY A 309 -1.10 -0.47 -8.05
N PHE A 310 -2.38 -0.68 -8.33
CA PHE A 310 -2.89 -0.76 -9.69
C PHE A 310 -2.80 0.59 -10.42
N ALA A 311 -3.14 1.69 -9.75
CA ALA A 311 -2.99 3.03 -10.31
C ALA A 311 -1.52 3.38 -10.58
N ASP A 312 -0.61 2.99 -9.67
CA ASP A 312 0.85 3.16 -9.82
C ASP A 312 1.41 2.28 -10.96
N ALA A 313 0.88 1.07 -11.13
CA ALA A 313 1.28 0.18 -12.23
C ALA A 313 0.86 0.71 -13.60
N LEU A 314 -0.32 1.29 -13.70
CA LEU A 314 -0.82 1.84 -14.97
C LEU A 314 -0.02 3.04 -15.46
N GLN A 315 0.49 3.90 -14.54
CA GLN A 315 1.35 5.03 -14.96
C GLN A 315 2.67 4.59 -15.60
N LEU A 316 3.13 3.35 -15.32
CA LEU A 316 4.33 2.76 -15.92
C LEU A 316 4.05 2.11 -17.29
N ARG A 317 2.81 2.10 -17.74
CA ARG A 317 2.33 1.54 -19.00
C ARG A 317 2.00 2.65 -20.00
N ASP A 318 1.27 2.30 -21.03
CA ASP A 318 0.81 3.24 -22.05
C ASP A 318 -0.19 4.26 -21.48
N SER A 319 -0.07 5.51 -21.90
CA SER A 319 -1.00 6.60 -21.59
C SER A 319 -2.46 6.26 -21.98
N ALA A 320 -2.63 5.44 -23.02
CA ALA A 320 -3.92 4.94 -23.47
C ALA A 320 -4.69 4.16 -22.38
N ALA A 321 -3.99 3.40 -21.54
CA ALA A 321 -4.62 2.67 -20.44
C ALA A 321 -5.18 3.63 -19.37
N ILE A 322 -4.46 4.72 -19.08
CA ILE A 322 -4.93 5.74 -18.13
C ILE A 322 -6.08 6.56 -18.73
N HIS A 323 -5.98 6.89 -20.03
CA HIS A 323 -7.08 7.54 -20.74
C HIS A 323 -8.35 6.69 -20.67
N ALA A 324 -8.25 5.38 -20.89
CA ALA A 324 -9.37 4.45 -20.78
C ALA A 324 -9.96 4.37 -19.35
N LEU A 325 -9.17 4.63 -18.28
CA LEU A 325 -9.69 4.72 -16.91
C LEU A 325 -10.68 5.87 -16.71
N LEU A 326 -10.66 6.91 -17.53
CA LEU A 326 -11.67 7.96 -17.48
C LEU A 326 -13.07 7.38 -17.68
N LEU A 327 -13.24 6.40 -18.57
CA LEU A 327 -14.52 5.69 -18.74
C LEU A 327 -14.90 4.89 -17.49
N PHE A 328 -13.93 4.30 -16.79
CA PHE A 328 -14.19 3.64 -15.52
C PHE A 328 -14.71 4.62 -14.46
N ILE A 329 -14.12 5.82 -14.38
CA ILE A 329 -14.58 6.89 -13.50
C ILE A 329 -16.01 7.31 -13.89
N VAL A 330 -16.32 7.45 -15.16
CA VAL A 330 -17.68 7.74 -15.64
C VAL A 330 -18.69 6.69 -15.15
N VAL A 331 -18.37 5.40 -15.28
CA VAL A 331 -19.23 4.31 -14.79
C VAL A 331 -19.45 4.39 -13.29
N ILE A 332 -18.39 4.65 -12.51
CA ILE A 332 -18.51 4.82 -11.04
C ILE A 332 -19.38 6.02 -10.70
N LEU A 333 -19.15 7.18 -11.32
CA LEU A 333 -19.91 8.41 -11.05
C LEU A 333 -21.38 8.26 -11.43
N ALA A 334 -21.68 7.61 -12.56
CA ALA A 334 -23.04 7.29 -12.98
C ALA A 334 -23.73 6.34 -11.97
N PHE A 335 -23.02 5.33 -11.49
CA PHE A 335 -23.53 4.43 -10.46
C PHE A 335 -23.80 5.16 -9.13
N VAL A 336 -22.90 6.04 -8.71
CA VAL A 336 -23.07 6.88 -7.52
C VAL A 336 -24.26 7.81 -7.68
N ALA A 337 -24.42 8.46 -8.84
CA ALA A 337 -25.56 9.31 -9.17
C ALA A 337 -26.88 8.54 -9.06
N PHE A 338 -26.95 7.35 -9.64
CA PHE A 338 -28.12 6.47 -9.57
C PHE A 338 -28.47 6.09 -8.12
N ARG A 339 -27.48 5.75 -7.31
CA ARG A 339 -27.69 5.44 -5.88
C ARG A 339 -28.17 6.64 -5.07
N LYS A 340 -27.61 7.83 -5.35
CA LYS A 340 -28.00 9.08 -4.68
C LYS A 340 -29.40 9.50 -5.09
N PHE A 341 -29.76 9.30 -6.35
CA PHE A 341 -31.12 9.54 -6.85
C PHE A 341 -32.14 8.66 -6.14
N LYS A 342 -31.88 7.34 -6.03
CA LYS A 342 -32.74 6.42 -5.24
C LYS A 342 -32.85 6.78 -3.77
N ALA A 343 -31.82 7.45 -3.20
CA ALA A 343 -31.81 7.90 -1.81
C ALA A 343 -32.41 9.30 -1.61
N ALA A 344 -33.15 9.82 -2.60
CA ALA A 344 -33.77 11.16 -2.64
C ALA A 344 -32.79 12.33 -2.40
N LYS A 345 -31.46 12.14 -2.65
CA LYS A 345 -30.42 13.16 -2.57
C LYS A 345 -30.17 13.81 -3.93
N GLN A 346 -31.17 14.51 -4.45
CA GLN A 346 -31.19 15.01 -5.84
C GLN A 346 -29.99 15.89 -6.19
N VAL A 347 -29.61 16.86 -5.36
CA VAL A 347 -28.46 17.75 -5.60
C VAL A 347 -27.16 16.94 -5.75
N SER A 348 -26.91 16.00 -4.82
CA SER A 348 -25.72 15.14 -4.90
C SER A 348 -25.75 14.20 -6.11
N ALA A 349 -26.93 13.77 -6.57
CA ALA A 349 -27.08 12.95 -7.78
C ALA A 349 -26.77 13.78 -9.03
N LEU A 350 -27.29 15.01 -9.12
CA LEU A 350 -27.01 15.92 -10.23
C LEU A 350 -25.53 16.30 -10.33
N LEU A 351 -24.88 16.60 -9.19
CA LEU A 351 -23.44 16.88 -9.15
C LEU A 351 -22.61 15.67 -9.62
N SER A 352 -22.97 14.45 -9.19
CA SER A 352 -22.30 13.25 -9.67
C SER A 352 -22.51 13.00 -11.16
N LEU A 353 -23.71 13.31 -11.67
CA LEU A 353 -24.02 13.18 -13.10
C LEU A 353 -23.29 14.25 -13.94
N ALA A 354 -23.22 15.48 -13.46
CA ALA A 354 -22.47 16.55 -14.10
C ALA A 354 -20.97 16.22 -14.17
N ALA A 355 -20.41 15.68 -13.06
CA ALA A 355 -19.02 15.21 -13.02
C ALA A 355 -18.80 14.06 -14.01
N ALA A 356 -19.73 13.10 -14.11
CA ALA A 356 -19.67 12.02 -15.11
C ALA A 356 -19.70 12.56 -16.54
N GLY A 357 -20.58 13.51 -16.83
CA GLY A 357 -20.69 14.17 -18.13
C GLY A 357 -19.42 14.95 -18.50
N PHE A 358 -18.85 15.70 -17.53
CA PHE A 358 -17.57 16.40 -17.72
C PHE A 358 -16.42 15.44 -18.01
N THR A 359 -16.31 14.34 -17.24
CA THR A 359 -15.28 13.32 -17.46
C THR A 359 -15.43 12.64 -18.82
N LEU A 360 -16.67 12.37 -19.24
CA LEU A 360 -16.96 11.79 -20.55
C LEU A 360 -16.64 12.77 -21.68
N TRP A 361 -16.99 14.05 -21.52
CA TRP A 361 -16.60 15.10 -22.47
C TRP A 361 -15.09 15.21 -22.58
N PHE A 362 -14.39 15.22 -21.46
CA PHE A 362 -12.91 15.29 -21.41
C PHE A 362 -12.28 14.08 -22.10
N TYR A 363 -12.84 12.88 -21.94
CA TYR A 363 -12.40 11.67 -22.62
C TYR A 363 -12.44 11.81 -24.15
N PHE A 364 -13.48 12.43 -24.72
CA PHE A 364 -13.59 12.64 -26.17
C PHE A 364 -12.86 13.89 -26.68
N ALA A 365 -12.58 14.85 -25.81
CA ALA A 365 -11.92 16.11 -26.16
C ALA A 365 -10.39 16.01 -26.18
N VAL A 366 -9.81 14.97 -25.56
CA VAL A 366 -8.37 14.79 -25.39
C VAL A 366 -8.00 13.40 -25.88
N ASP A 367 -7.26 13.32 -26.99
CA ASP A 367 -6.83 12.03 -27.54
C ASP A 367 -5.71 11.38 -26.72
N GLU A 368 -4.79 12.18 -26.19
CA GLU A 368 -3.69 11.71 -25.35
C GLU A 368 -3.55 12.56 -24.08
N LEU A 369 -3.41 11.89 -22.93
CA LEU A 369 -3.20 12.59 -21.66
C LEU A 369 -1.76 13.14 -21.57
N PRO A 370 -1.58 14.41 -21.16
CA PRO A 370 -0.26 14.94 -20.87
C PRO A 370 0.48 14.06 -19.85
N GLY A 371 1.80 13.83 -20.05
CA GLY A 371 2.60 12.96 -19.19
C GLY A 371 2.55 13.35 -17.71
N GLN A 372 2.38 14.64 -17.39
CA GLN A 372 2.21 15.11 -16.02
C GLN A 372 0.93 14.58 -15.37
N LEU A 373 -0.18 14.48 -16.10
CA LEU A 373 -1.42 13.88 -15.59
C LEU A 373 -1.29 12.37 -15.41
N VAL A 374 -0.54 11.72 -16.29
CA VAL A 374 -0.23 10.29 -16.19
C VAL A 374 0.52 10.01 -14.88
N THR A 375 1.59 10.75 -14.58
CA THR A 375 2.37 10.59 -13.35
C THR A 375 1.61 11.00 -12.08
N MET A 376 0.58 11.82 -12.19
CA MET A 376 -0.29 12.19 -11.06
C MET A 376 -1.39 11.15 -10.76
N THR A 377 -1.56 10.13 -11.56
CA THR A 377 -2.66 9.14 -11.45
C THR A 377 -2.81 8.54 -10.03
N PRO A 378 -1.75 8.06 -9.34
CA PRO A 378 -1.89 7.51 -7.99
C PRO A 378 -2.36 8.53 -6.96
N TYR A 379 -1.93 9.79 -7.09
CA TYR A 379 -2.32 10.88 -6.20
C TYR A 379 -3.77 11.31 -6.45
N ILE A 380 -4.19 11.40 -7.71
CA ILE A 380 -5.57 11.67 -8.10
C ILE A 380 -6.48 10.53 -7.59
N ALA A 381 -6.07 9.28 -7.78
CA ALA A 381 -6.78 8.12 -7.24
C ALA A 381 -6.94 8.20 -5.72
N THR A 382 -5.89 8.63 -5.00
CA THR A 382 -5.92 8.82 -3.55
C THR A 382 -6.96 9.87 -3.15
N ILE A 383 -6.97 11.04 -3.78
CA ILE A 383 -7.92 12.12 -3.51
C ILE A 383 -9.36 11.66 -3.81
N LEU A 384 -9.57 11.02 -4.95
CA LEU A 384 -10.90 10.50 -5.34
C LEU A 384 -11.41 9.45 -4.34
N VAL A 385 -10.55 8.51 -3.95
CA VAL A 385 -10.89 7.48 -2.97
C VAL A 385 -11.23 8.12 -1.62
N MET A 386 -10.43 9.07 -1.14
CA MET A 386 -10.68 9.78 0.12
C MET A 386 -12.00 10.59 0.06
N ALA A 387 -12.28 11.25 -1.05
CA ALA A 387 -13.50 12.02 -1.23
C ALA A 387 -14.77 11.13 -1.30
N LEU A 388 -14.66 9.97 -1.95
CA LEU A 388 -15.77 9.02 -2.10
C LEU A 388 -15.97 8.13 -0.87
N ALA A 389 -14.88 7.80 -0.17
CA ALA A 389 -14.86 6.96 1.03
C ALA A 389 -15.23 7.73 2.31
N SER A 390 -15.81 8.90 2.22
CA SER A 390 -16.33 9.71 3.35
C SER A 390 -17.37 8.92 4.17
N GLN A 391 -16.92 7.87 4.83
CA GLN A 391 -17.69 6.98 5.66
C GLN A 391 -17.40 7.28 7.13
N ARG A 392 -18.24 6.76 8.01
CA ARG A 392 -17.97 6.77 9.45
C ARG A 392 -16.72 5.91 9.71
N LEU A 393 -15.57 6.57 9.84
CA LEU A 393 -14.31 5.91 10.16
C LEU A 393 -14.42 5.28 11.55
N ARG A 394 -13.88 4.08 11.69
CA ARG A 394 -13.78 3.35 12.96
C ARG A 394 -12.39 3.53 13.57
N MET A 395 -11.98 4.79 13.65
CA MET A 395 -10.77 5.20 14.33
C MET A 395 -10.90 4.90 15.83
N PRO A 396 -9.84 4.48 16.53
CA PRO A 396 -9.87 4.34 17.99
C PRO A 396 -10.20 5.67 18.68
N ALA A 397 -10.97 5.63 19.76
CA ALA A 397 -11.50 6.84 20.39
C ALA A 397 -10.42 7.74 21.01
N ALA A 398 -9.30 7.17 21.49
CA ALA A 398 -8.18 7.91 22.05
C ALA A 398 -6.96 8.00 21.07
N ASP A 399 -7.21 7.82 19.76
CA ASP A 399 -6.15 7.94 18.77
C ASP A 399 -5.69 9.40 18.62
N GLY A 400 -4.39 9.61 18.62
CA GLY A 400 -3.80 10.95 18.58
C GLY A 400 -3.87 11.75 19.89
N ILE A 401 -4.48 11.19 20.93
CA ILE A 401 -4.62 11.88 22.22
C ILE A 401 -3.46 11.48 23.14
N PRO A 402 -2.65 12.46 23.65
CA PRO A 402 -1.60 12.19 24.63
C PRO A 402 -2.19 11.54 25.89
N TYR A 403 -1.57 10.48 26.35
CA TYR A 403 -1.96 9.76 27.56
C TYR A 403 -0.97 10.02 28.68
N ARG A 404 -1.47 10.36 29.88
CA ARG A 404 -0.68 10.51 31.09
C ARG A 404 -1.25 9.61 32.19
N ARG A 405 -0.38 8.84 32.85
CA ARG A 405 -0.75 7.94 33.96
C ARG A 405 -1.32 8.75 35.13
N GLY A 406 -2.46 8.32 35.65
CA GLY A 406 -3.11 9.01 36.80
C GLY A 406 -3.70 10.38 36.45
N GLY A 407 -3.71 10.80 35.19
CA GLY A 407 -4.33 12.04 34.75
C GLY A 407 -5.85 11.94 34.81
N LEU A 408 -6.48 12.61 35.77
CA LEU A 408 -7.90 12.91 35.70
C LEU A 408 -8.11 13.91 34.57
N ARG A 409 -9.02 13.60 33.63
CA ARG A 409 -9.57 14.59 32.71
C ARG A 409 -10.64 15.38 33.40
#